data_412a3d2feeda7515b9cd078bb39cd704
#
_entry.id   412a3d2feeda7515b9cd078bb39cd704
#
_cell.length_a   1.000
_cell.length_b   1.000
_cell.length_c   1.000
_cell.angle_alpha   90.00
_cell.angle_beta   90.00
_cell.angle_gamma   90.00
#
_symmetry.space_group_name_H-M   'P 1'
#
loop_
_entity.id
_entity.type
_entity.pdbx_description
1 polymer ?
#
loop_
_entity_poly.entity_id
_entity_poly.type
_entity_poly.pdbx_seq_one_letter_code
_entity_poly.pdbx_strand_id
1 'polypeptide(L)'
;FAVDGVMVVCPYYVRPSQEGLYAHFAACAEASSLPLMLYNVPKRTGVSLSARTVIRLAQDYPAIRVLKQACGDMEMVRRILMECETMQICSGEDGLFLEGLRAGMSGIISVAGHCVMPVLVKIWEDYQYGVENGELDHFLKQLSGYLFRCSSPSDVKAMLAMQGWCNETVRLPLVAIDDDSRRQLRGFMLEHSLL
;
A
#
# COMPACT_ATOMS: atom_id res chain seq x y z
N PHE A 1 -17.77 3.61 15.87
CA PHE A 1 -17.78 2.70 14.73
C PHE A 1 -17.26 1.34 15.18
N ALA A 2 -17.93 0.27 14.76
CA ALA A 2 -17.41 -1.08 14.94
C ALA A 2 -16.34 -1.30 13.86
N VAL A 3 -15.07 -1.47 14.25
CA VAL A 3 -13.94 -1.77 13.37
C VAL A 3 -13.18 -2.98 13.92
N ASP A 4 -12.60 -3.78 13.03
CA ASP A 4 -11.90 -5.02 13.41
C ASP A 4 -10.43 -4.80 13.75
N GLY A 5 -9.88 -3.65 13.40
CA GLY A 5 -8.49 -3.27 13.66
C GLY A 5 -8.20 -1.83 13.27
N VAL A 6 -7.01 -1.37 13.62
CA VAL A 6 -6.54 -0.01 13.32
C VAL A 6 -5.21 -0.06 12.56
N MET A 7 -5.05 0.84 11.60
CA MET A 7 -3.79 1.02 10.89
C MET A 7 -3.13 2.33 11.33
N VAL A 8 -1.88 2.25 11.78
CA VAL A 8 -1.12 3.40 12.27
C VAL A 8 0.10 3.62 11.39
N VAL A 9 0.19 4.80 10.79
CA VAL A 9 1.32 5.19 9.96
C VAL A 9 2.51 5.62 10.84
N CYS A 10 3.73 5.40 10.36
CA CYS A 10 4.91 5.97 11.00
C CYS A 10 4.77 7.49 11.18
N PRO A 11 5.20 8.05 12.33
CA PRO A 11 5.19 9.50 12.52
C PRO A 11 5.92 10.18 11.36
N TYR A 12 5.24 11.10 10.71
CA TYR A 12 5.77 11.89 9.60
C TYR A 12 6.37 13.20 10.10
N TYR A 13 7.17 13.86 9.27
CA TYR A 13 7.83 15.14 9.53
C TYR A 13 8.96 15.07 10.57
N VAL A 14 8.72 14.59 11.79
CA VAL A 14 9.68 14.59 12.91
C VAL A 14 10.79 13.54 12.79
N ARG A 15 10.65 12.55 11.93
CA ARG A 15 11.66 11.51 11.61
C ARG A 15 12.30 10.89 12.86
N PRO A 16 11.55 10.21 13.73
CA PRO A 16 12.07 9.65 14.97
C PRO A 16 13.13 8.56 14.71
N SER A 17 13.95 8.29 15.71
CA SER A 17 14.86 7.15 15.73
C SER A 17 14.07 5.82 15.78
N GLN A 18 14.73 4.68 15.56
CA GLN A 18 14.10 3.36 15.68
C GLN A 18 13.52 3.10 17.08
N GLU A 19 14.18 3.55 18.13
CA GLU A 19 13.65 3.49 19.50
C GLU A 19 12.43 4.42 19.69
N GLY A 20 12.43 5.58 19.05
CA GLY A 20 11.26 6.48 19.03
C GLY A 20 10.08 5.85 18.29
N LEU A 21 10.32 5.18 17.15
CA LEU A 21 9.29 4.42 16.42
C LEU A 21 8.75 3.26 17.28
N TYR A 22 9.64 2.51 17.92
CA TYR A 22 9.24 1.44 18.83
C TYR A 22 8.35 1.96 19.95
N ALA A 23 8.78 2.99 20.68
CA ALA A 23 8.00 3.57 21.77
C ALA A 23 6.64 4.12 21.33
N HIS A 24 6.60 4.75 20.15
CA HIS A 24 5.36 5.25 19.55
C HIS A 24 4.35 4.11 19.27
N PHE A 25 4.77 3.05 18.59
CA PHE A 25 3.89 1.93 18.28
C PHE A 25 3.53 1.09 19.50
N ALA A 26 4.42 0.97 20.48
CA ALA A 26 4.14 0.37 21.77
C ALA A 26 3.00 1.12 22.49
N ALA A 27 3.09 2.43 22.60
CA ALA A 27 2.03 3.25 23.19
C ALA A 27 0.69 3.14 22.41
N CYS A 28 0.73 3.05 21.06
CA CYS A 28 -0.47 2.83 20.27
C CYS A 28 -1.10 1.44 20.53
N ALA A 29 -0.28 0.39 20.69
CA ALA A 29 -0.76 -0.95 20.99
C ALA A 29 -1.36 -1.05 22.40
N GLU A 30 -0.76 -0.35 23.37
CA GLU A 30 -1.27 -0.27 24.74
C GLU A 30 -2.58 0.52 24.86
N ALA A 31 -2.78 1.51 23.98
CA ALA A 31 -3.97 2.37 23.99
C ALA A 31 -5.20 1.71 23.34
N SER A 32 -5.09 0.53 22.70
CA SER A 32 -6.17 -0.12 21.96
C SER A 32 -6.23 -1.61 22.24
N SER A 33 -7.45 -2.15 22.40
CA SER A 33 -7.69 -3.60 22.44
C SER A 33 -7.81 -4.24 21.04
N LEU A 34 -7.80 -3.42 19.97
CA LEU A 34 -7.96 -3.89 18.60
C LEU A 34 -6.60 -4.31 18.00
N PRO A 35 -6.60 -5.26 17.06
CA PRO A 35 -5.42 -5.57 16.26
C PRO A 35 -4.86 -4.31 15.59
N LEU A 36 -3.53 -4.18 15.58
CA LEU A 36 -2.83 -3.03 15.04
C LEU A 36 -2.01 -3.43 13.81
N MET A 37 -2.20 -2.68 12.73
CA MET A 37 -1.38 -2.74 11.52
C MET A 37 -0.39 -1.59 11.51
N LEU A 38 0.90 -1.91 11.44
CA LEU A 38 1.94 -0.92 11.18
C LEU A 38 1.87 -0.46 9.72
N TYR A 39 2.06 0.83 9.47
CA TYR A 39 2.15 1.34 8.11
C TYR A 39 3.48 2.05 7.87
N ASN A 40 4.34 1.39 7.08
CA ASN A 40 5.64 1.90 6.68
C ASN A 40 5.57 2.49 5.27
N VAL A 41 5.73 3.81 5.16
CA VAL A 41 5.66 4.56 3.89
C VAL A 41 6.71 5.67 3.85
N PRO A 42 8.00 5.32 3.75
CA PRO A 42 9.10 6.27 3.91
C PRO A 42 9.05 7.44 2.92
N LYS A 43 8.53 7.27 1.72
CA LYS A 43 8.32 8.35 0.74
C LYS A 43 7.41 9.48 1.26
N ARG A 44 6.51 9.20 2.20
CA ARG A 44 5.59 10.18 2.79
C ARG A 44 6.01 10.63 4.18
N THR A 45 6.57 9.73 4.97
CA THR A 45 6.92 10.01 6.38
C THR A 45 8.34 10.56 6.55
N GLY A 46 9.23 10.27 5.59
CA GLY A 46 10.65 10.61 5.69
C GLY A 46 11.44 9.71 6.67
N VAL A 47 10.81 8.65 7.19
CA VAL A 47 11.44 7.65 8.06
C VAL A 47 10.92 6.26 7.70
N SER A 48 11.77 5.24 7.82
CA SER A 48 11.43 3.84 7.60
C SER A 48 11.58 3.02 8.88
N LEU A 49 10.63 2.12 9.13
CA LEU A 49 10.82 1.04 10.10
C LEU A 49 11.93 0.10 9.63
N SER A 50 12.79 -0.34 10.53
CA SER A 50 13.70 -1.44 10.26
C SER A 50 13.04 -2.80 10.54
N ALA A 51 13.50 -3.87 9.86
CA ALA A 51 13.04 -5.23 10.16
C ALA A 51 13.14 -5.57 11.66
N ARG A 52 14.26 -5.22 12.29
CA ARG A 52 14.49 -5.43 13.74
C ARG A 52 13.42 -4.75 14.59
N THR A 53 13.05 -3.52 14.27
CA THR A 53 12.01 -2.77 15.02
C THR A 53 10.64 -3.42 14.86
N VAL A 54 10.27 -3.85 13.65
CA VAL A 54 9.01 -4.56 13.38
C VAL A 54 8.95 -5.88 14.14
N ILE A 55 10.00 -6.69 14.06
CA ILE A 55 10.08 -8.00 14.73
C ILE A 55 9.95 -7.83 16.24
N ARG A 56 10.70 -6.89 16.84
CA ARG A 56 10.62 -6.59 18.26
C ARG A 56 9.20 -6.15 18.68
N LEU A 57 8.57 -5.27 17.93
CA LEU A 57 7.19 -4.84 18.18
C LEU A 57 6.21 -6.01 18.14
N ALA A 58 6.32 -6.90 17.15
CA ALA A 58 5.43 -8.06 17.03
C ALA A 58 5.63 -9.09 18.17
N GLN A 59 6.87 -9.24 18.66
CA GLN A 59 7.20 -10.11 19.80
C GLN A 59 6.66 -9.56 21.12
N ASP A 60 6.84 -8.26 21.35
CA ASP A 60 6.47 -7.61 22.62
C ASP A 60 4.98 -7.29 22.69
N TYR A 61 4.30 -7.08 21.54
CA TYR A 61 2.88 -6.68 21.45
C TYR A 61 2.09 -7.59 20.50
N PRO A 62 1.44 -8.65 21.01
CA PRO A 62 0.67 -9.60 20.16
C PRO A 62 -0.49 -8.98 19.37
N ALA A 63 -0.92 -7.76 19.71
CA ALA A 63 -1.89 -7.00 18.93
C ALA A 63 -1.33 -6.51 17.58
N ILE A 64 0.01 -6.37 17.46
CA ILE A 64 0.69 -5.95 16.22
C ILE A 64 0.91 -7.20 15.35
N ARG A 65 0.03 -7.39 14.36
CA ARG A 65 0.01 -8.61 13.52
C ARG A 65 0.21 -8.37 12.04
N VAL A 66 0.09 -7.13 11.59
CA VAL A 66 0.14 -6.80 10.16
C VAL A 66 1.09 -5.63 9.92
N LEU A 67 1.85 -5.71 8.86
CA LEU A 67 2.62 -4.60 8.30
C LEU A 67 2.09 -4.27 6.90
N LYS A 68 1.65 -3.03 6.67
CA LYS A 68 1.52 -2.48 5.33
C LYS A 68 2.86 -1.89 4.92
N GLN A 69 3.54 -2.55 3.97
CA GLN A 69 4.85 -2.15 3.47
C GLN A 69 4.70 -1.41 2.13
N ALA A 70 4.89 -0.09 2.15
CA ALA A 70 4.81 0.78 0.99
C ALA A 70 6.20 1.31 0.61
N CYS A 71 7.12 0.38 0.37
CA CYS A 71 8.42 0.59 -0.28
C CYS A 71 8.92 -0.75 -0.85
N GLY A 72 9.84 -0.68 -1.81
CA GLY A 72 10.33 -1.85 -2.56
C GLY A 72 11.39 -2.70 -1.84
N ASP A 73 11.48 -2.63 -0.51
CA ASP A 73 12.46 -3.40 0.26
C ASP A 73 11.96 -4.83 0.52
N MET A 74 12.12 -5.70 -0.49
CA MET A 74 11.72 -7.11 -0.40
C MET A 74 12.65 -7.94 0.47
N GLU A 75 13.88 -7.50 0.72
CA GLU A 75 14.81 -8.15 1.66
C GLU A 75 14.30 -7.99 3.08
N MET A 76 13.88 -6.79 3.46
CA MET A 76 13.23 -6.53 4.73
C MET A 76 11.98 -7.41 4.93
N VAL A 77 11.16 -7.56 3.88
CA VAL A 77 9.95 -8.42 3.91
C VAL A 77 10.33 -9.87 4.23
N ARG A 78 11.22 -10.46 3.45
CA ARG A 78 11.67 -11.85 3.65
C ARG A 78 12.25 -12.06 5.04
N ARG A 79 13.06 -11.13 5.52
CA ARG A 79 13.65 -11.18 6.85
C ARG A 79 12.59 -11.18 7.95
N ILE A 80 11.58 -10.28 7.88
CA ILE A 80 10.51 -10.23 8.87
C ILE A 80 9.72 -11.55 8.88
N LEU A 81 9.34 -12.07 7.71
CA LEU A 81 8.58 -13.30 7.60
C LEU A 81 9.36 -14.52 8.10
N MET A 82 10.68 -14.53 7.94
CA MET A 82 11.56 -15.60 8.44
C MET A 82 11.71 -15.58 9.96
N GLU A 83 11.79 -14.38 10.57
CA GLU A 83 12.04 -14.21 12.00
C GLU A 83 10.76 -14.03 12.84
N CYS A 84 9.57 -13.86 12.20
CA CYS A 84 8.31 -13.60 12.87
C CYS A 84 7.13 -14.25 12.11
N GLU A 85 6.84 -15.52 12.40
CA GLU A 85 5.79 -16.31 11.75
C GLU A 85 4.37 -15.75 11.95
N THR A 86 4.14 -14.97 13.00
CA THR A 86 2.83 -14.39 13.32
C THR A 86 2.54 -13.11 12.53
N MET A 87 3.55 -12.54 11.86
CA MET A 87 3.42 -11.30 11.10
C MET A 87 2.88 -11.57 9.69
N GLN A 88 1.83 -10.87 9.31
CA GLN A 88 1.38 -10.79 7.93
C GLN A 88 1.87 -9.48 7.31
N ILE A 89 2.27 -9.53 6.05
CA ILE A 89 2.72 -8.32 5.33
C ILE A 89 1.86 -8.13 4.10
N CYS A 90 1.26 -6.93 3.98
CA CYS A 90 0.54 -6.50 2.78
C CYS A 90 1.38 -5.47 2.01
N SER A 91 1.39 -5.58 0.69
CA SER A 91 1.94 -4.53 -0.16
C SER A 91 1.13 -3.24 -0.02
N GLY A 92 1.79 -2.11 -0.02
CA GLY A 92 1.19 -0.78 -0.17
C GLY A 92 1.57 -0.13 -1.51
N GLU A 93 2.22 -0.86 -2.41
CA GLU A 93 2.70 -0.41 -3.72
C GLU A 93 2.07 -1.26 -4.83
N ASP A 94 1.16 -0.68 -5.61
CA ASP A 94 0.42 -1.39 -6.66
C ASP A 94 1.35 -2.02 -7.71
N GLY A 95 2.34 -1.28 -8.20
CA GLY A 95 3.27 -1.74 -9.21
C GLY A 95 4.26 -2.81 -8.74
N LEU A 96 4.27 -3.17 -7.46
CA LEU A 96 5.14 -4.20 -6.88
C LEU A 96 4.33 -5.38 -6.32
N PHE A 97 3.05 -5.53 -6.70
CA PHE A 97 2.18 -6.52 -6.08
C PHE A 97 2.65 -7.95 -6.31
N LEU A 98 2.92 -8.35 -7.57
CA LEU A 98 3.39 -9.70 -7.88
C LEU A 98 4.78 -9.98 -7.25
N GLU A 99 5.68 -8.98 -7.25
CA GLU A 99 6.97 -9.10 -6.58
C GLU A 99 6.82 -9.27 -5.06
N GLY A 100 5.85 -8.56 -4.46
CA GLY A 100 5.48 -8.72 -3.06
C GLY A 100 4.99 -10.14 -2.75
N LEU A 101 4.13 -10.72 -3.58
CA LEU A 101 3.67 -12.10 -3.44
C LEU A 101 4.84 -13.09 -3.50
N ARG A 102 5.79 -12.90 -4.44
CA ARG A 102 7.03 -13.70 -4.52
C ARG A 102 7.92 -13.58 -3.27
N ALA A 103 7.86 -12.44 -2.59
CA ALA A 103 8.56 -12.21 -1.33
C ALA A 103 7.83 -12.81 -0.11
N GLY A 104 6.61 -13.34 -0.29
CA GLY A 104 5.79 -13.95 0.75
C GLY A 104 4.73 -13.03 1.35
N MET A 105 4.47 -11.86 0.76
CA MET A 105 3.36 -11.00 1.21
C MET A 105 2.01 -11.69 1.00
N SER A 106 1.08 -11.48 1.93
CA SER A 106 -0.24 -12.12 1.92
C SER A 106 -1.29 -11.41 1.06
N GLY A 107 -1.01 -10.18 0.60
CA GLY A 107 -1.95 -9.41 -0.20
C GLY A 107 -1.51 -7.97 -0.40
N ILE A 108 -2.47 -7.11 -0.76
CA ILE A 108 -2.22 -5.69 -1.06
C ILE A 108 -3.31 -4.80 -0.45
N ILE A 109 -2.91 -3.60 -0.04
CA ILE A 109 -3.82 -2.48 0.29
C ILE A 109 -3.61 -1.41 -0.78
N SER A 110 -4.40 -1.50 -1.82
CA SER A 110 -4.19 -0.90 -3.15
C SER A 110 -4.91 0.44 -3.31
N VAL A 111 -4.34 1.31 -4.14
CA VAL A 111 -5.03 2.47 -4.74
C VAL A 111 -5.65 2.08 -6.08
N ALA A 112 -4.96 1.31 -6.92
CA ALA A 112 -5.47 0.82 -8.20
C ALA A 112 -6.74 -0.02 -8.05
N GLY A 113 -6.91 -0.70 -6.91
CA GLY A 113 -8.09 -1.49 -6.59
C GLY A 113 -9.41 -0.72 -6.63
N HIS A 114 -9.39 0.61 -6.46
CA HIS A 114 -10.59 1.43 -6.65
C HIS A 114 -11.09 1.43 -8.11
N CYS A 115 -10.20 1.21 -9.06
CA CYS A 115 -10.48 1.29 -10.49
C CYS A 115 -10.50 -0.08 -11.18
N VAL A 116 -9.65 -1.02 -10.71
CA VAL A 116 -9.37 -2.29 -11.39
C VAL A 116 -9.27 -3.47 -10.41
N MET A 117 -10.11 -3.53 -9.38
CA MET A 117 -10.09 -4.60 -8.38
C MET A 117 -10.04 -6.01 -8.98
N PRO A 118 -10.81 -6.36 -10.04
CA PRO A 118 -10.76 -7.69 -10.64
C PRO A 118 -9.35 -8.10 -11.12
N VAL A 119 -8.53 -7.14 -11.57
CA VAL A 119 -7.14 -7.41 -11.99
C VAL A 119 -6.30 -7.85 -10.79
N LEU A 120 -6.41 -7.16 -9.66
CA LEU A 120 -5.67 -7.50 -8.45
C LEU A 120 -6.09 -8.86 -7.89
N VAL A 121 -7.40 -9.13 -7.87
CA VAL A 121 -7.94 -10.44 -7.46
C VAL A 121 -7.38 -11.54 -8.36
N LYS A 122 -7.40 -11.32 -9.69
CA LYS A 122 -6.89 -12.30 -10.65
C LYS A 122 -5.39 -12.57 -10.47
N ILE A 123 -4.57 -11.53 -10.25
CA ILE A 123 -3.13 -11.71 -9.97
C ILE A 123 -2.93 -12.55 -8.70
N TRP A 124 -3.70 -12.25 -7.65
CA TRP A 124 -3.60 -12.97 -6.38
C TRP A 124 -4.04 -14.44 -6.52
N GLU A 125 -5.19 -14.70 -7.15
CA GLU A 125 -5.69 -16.05 -7.39
C GLU A 125 -4.75 -16.87 -8.26
N ASP A 126 -4.29 -16.33 -9.38
CA ASP A 126 -3.33 -17.00 -10.26
C ASP A 126 -2.07 -17.41 -9.50
N TYR A 127 -1.55 -16.47 -8.70
CA TYR A 127 -0.36 -16.75 -7.87
C TYR A 127 -0.60 -17.89 -6.87
N GLN A 128 -1.78 -17.98 -6.22
CA GLN A 128 -2.12 -19.08 -5.32
C GLN A 128 -2.12 -20.45 -6.02
N TYR A 129 -2.44 -20.47 -7.32
CA TYR A 129 -2.39 -21.66 -8.15
C TYR A 129 -1.03 -21.91 -8.85
N GLY A 130 0.00 -21.16 -8.47
CA GLY A 130 1.34 -21.27 -9.03
C GLY A 130 1.49 -20.66 -10.43
N VAL A 131 0.54 -19.81 -10.86
CA VAL A 131 0.58 -19.11 -12.14
C VAL A 131 0.99 -17.66 -11.92
N GLU A 132 2.06 -17.24 -12.59
CA GLU A 132 2.49 -15.85 -12.59
C GLU A 132 1.99 -15.14 -13.85
N ASN A 133 1.01 -14.27 -13.68
CA ASN A 133 0.41 -13.52 -14.78
C ASN A 133 1.22 -12.25 -15.08
N GLY A 134 2.22 -12.39 -15.94
CA GLY A 134 3.12 -11.30 -16.32
C GLY A 134 2.43 -10.16 -17.08
N GLU A 135 1.36 -10.44 -17.85
CA GLU A 135 0.62 -9.42 -18.58
C GLU A 135 -0.16 -8.51 -17.63
N LEU A 136 -0.86 -9.09 -16.65
CA LEU A 136 -1.59 -8.32 -15.64
C LEU A 136 -0.63 -7.55 -14.71
N ASP A 137 0.52 -8.13 -14.37
CA ASP A 137 1.56 -7.44 -13.60
C ASP A 137 2.11 -6.23 -14.38
N HIS A 138 2.37 -6.39 -15.68
CA HIS A 138 2.82 -5.31 -16.54
C HIS A 138 1.77 -4.19 -16.63
N PHE A 139 0.53 -4.55 -16.88
CA PHE A 139 -0.61 -3.62 -16.88
C PHE A 139 -0.70 -2.85 -15.56
N LEU A 140 -0.63 -3.55 -14.41
CA LEU A 140 -0.72 -2.91 -13.09
C LEU A 140 0.45 -1.95 -12.82
N LYS A 141 1.65 -2.29 -13.28
CA LYS A 141 2.83 -1.39 -13.22
C LYS A 141 2.63 -0.13 -14.04
N GLN A 142 2.11 -0.25 -15.26
CA GLN A 142 1.79 0.91 -16.11
C GLN A 142 0.72 1.78 -15.45
N LEU A 143 -0.39 1.19 -15.02
CA LEU A 143 -1.46 1.90 -14.33
C LEU A 143 -0.95 2.62 -13.07
N SER A 144 -0.14 1.94 -12.25
CA SER A 144 0.48 2.55 -11.08
C SER A 144 1.30 3.80 -11.43
N GLY A 145 2.04 3.77 -12.56
CA GLY A 145 2.75 4.93 -13.08
C GLY A 145 1.85 6.13 -13.36
N TYR A 146 0.61 5.90 -13.82
CA TYR A 146 -0.38 6.96 -14.02
C TYR A 146 -1.01 7.43 -12.70
N LEU A 147 -1.38 6.52 -11.80
CA LEU A 147 -2.09 6.82 -10.55
C LEU A 147 -1.25 7.51 -9.48
N PHE A 148 0.07 7.51 -9.63
CA PHE A 148 1.01 8.14 -8.71
C PHE A 148 1.91 9.19 -9.36
N ARG A 149 1.51 9.73 -10.52
CA ARG A 149 2.21 10.81 -11.21
C ARG A 149 2.12 12.12 -10.42
N CYS A 150 0.94 12.41 -9.91
CA CYS A 150 0.70 13.50 -8.98
C CYS A 150 0.60 12.96 -7.54
N SER A 151 0.39 13.86 -6.58
CA SER A 151 0.13 13.46 -5.20
C SER A 151 -1.22 12.74 -5.09
N SER A 152 -1.19 11.44 -4.77
CA SER A 152 -2.42 10.68 -4.50
C SER A 152 -3.24 11.37 -3.37
N PRO A 153 -4.58 11.51 -3.56
CA PRO A 153 -5.43 10.79 -4.49
C PRO A 153 -5.84 11.53 -5.79
N SER A 154 -5.12 12.56 -6.26
CA SER A 154 -5.58 13.37 -7.40
C SER A 154 -5.79 12.53 -8.67
N ASP A 155 -4.81 11.69 -9.05
CA ASP A 155 -4.90 10.87 -10.26
C ASP A 155 -6.02 9.82 -10.18
N VAL A 156 -6.10 9.07 -9.07
CA VAL A 156 -7.14 8.03 -8.90
C VAL A 156 -8.54 8.64 -8.87
N LYS A 157 -8.72 9.82 -8.31
CA LYS A 157 -10.01 10.52 -8.34
C LYS A 157 -10.38 11.00 -9.74
N ALA A 158 -9.42 11.47 -10.51
CA ALA A 158 -9.65 11.81 -11.91
C ALA A 158 -10.05 10.58 -12.74
N MET A 159 -9.39 9.43 -12.53
CA MET A 159 -9.76 8.18 -13.18
C MET A 159 -11.18 7.73 -12.81
N LEU A 160 -11.52 7.71 -11.52
CA LEU A 160 -12.85 7.36 -11.03
C LEU A 160 -13.94 8.32 -11.54
N ALA A 161 -13.63 9.61 -11.67
CA ALA A 161 -14.54 10.59 -12.25
C ALA A 161 -14.80 10.33 -13.74
N MET A 162 -13.78 9.95 -14.50
CA MET A 162 -13.93 9.53 -15.91
C MET A 162 -14.77 8.26 -16.05
N GLN A 163 -14.72 7.35 -15.07
CA GLN A 163 -15.56 6.15 -14.98
C GLN A 163 -16.98 6.44 -14.46
N GLY A 164 -17.28 7.67 -14.07
CA GLY A 164 -18.60 8.07 -13.56
C GLY A 164 -18.88 7.72 -12.08
N TRP A 165 -17.88 7.30 -11.32
CA TRP A 165 -18.06 6.85 -9.93
C TRP A 165 -18.08 7.98 -8.91
N CYS A 166 -17.38 9.09 -9.15
CA CYS A 166 -17.30 10.21 -8.21
C CYS A 166 -16.97 11.53 -8.90
N ASN A 167 -16.95 12.60 -8.12
CA ASN A 167 -16.39 13.88 -8.53
C ASN A 167 -14.87 13.89 -8.28
N GLU A 168 -14.08 14.49 -9.18
CA GLU A 168 -12.62 14.56 -9.05
C GLU A 168 -12.12 15.59 -8.03
N THR A 169 -13.00 16.32 -7.39
CA THR A 169 -12.63 17.36 -6.43
C THR A 169 -11.77 16.82 -5.29
N VAL A 170 -10.65 17.45 -5.06
CA VAL A 170 -9.75 17.20 -3.93
C VAL A 170 -9.68 18.41 -3.01
N ARG A 171 -9.29 18.21 -1.76
CA ARG A 171 -9.10 19.29 -0.79
C ARG A 171 -7.67 19.82 -0.85
N LEU A 172 -7.50 21.11 -0.62
CA LEU A 172 -6.17 21.70 -0.45
C LEU A 172 -5.37 20.97 0.66
N PRO A 173 -4.04 20.80 0.48
CA PRO A 173 -3.19 21.41 -0.55
C PRO A 173 -3.17 20.67 -1.90
N LEU A 174 -3.97 19.60 -2.05
CA LEU A 174 -4.07 18.89 -3.32
C LEU A 174 -4.93 19.70 -4.31
N VAL A 175 -4.60 19.53 -5.60
CA VAL A 175 -5.35 20.13 -6.72
C VAL A 175 -5.71 19.03 -7.74
N ALA A 176 -6.68 19.31 -8.59
CA ALA A 176 -6.99 18.44 -9.72
C ALA A 176 -5.76 18.27 -10.63
N ILE A 177 -5.67 17.16 -11.34
CA ILE A 177 -4.63 16.94 -12.33
C ILE A 177 -4.76 17.92 -13.50
N ASP A 178 -3.64 18.26 -14.14
CA ASP A 178 -3.63 19.14 -15.30
C ASP A 178 -4.22 18.44 -16.55
N ASP A 179 -4.50 19.25 -17.60
CA ASP A 179 -5.13 18.76 -18.82
C ASP A 179 -4.25 17.77 -19.60
N ASP A 180 -2.94 17.88 -19.51
CA ASP A 180 -2.03 16.95 -20.17
C ASP A 180 -2.01 15.59 -19.48
N SER A 181 -1.87 15.58 -18.17
CA SER A 181 -2.00 14.38 -17.33
C SER A 181 -3.35 13.70 -17.56
N ARG A 182 -4.43 14.48 -17.66
CA ARG A 182 -5.78 13.99 -17.92
C ARG A 182 -5.88 13.34 -19.31
N ARG A 183 -5.34 13.95 -20.35
CA ARG A 183 -5.35 13.39 -21.72
C ARG A 183 -4.58 12.07 -21.76
N GLN A 184 -3.41 12.00 -21.13
CA GLN A 184 -2.60 10.79 -21.09
C GLN A 184 -3.29 9.66 -20.32
N LEU A 185 -3.84 9.95 -19.13
CA LEU A 185 -4.59 8.99 -18.34
C LEU A 185 -5.81 8.46 -19.12
N ARG A 186 -6.56 9.36 -19.78
CA ARG A 186 -7.71 8.98 -20.62
C ARG A 186 -7.30 8.12 -21.81
N GLY A 187 -6.15 8.43 -22.45
CA GLY A 187 -5.59 7.61 -23.53
C GLY A 187 -5.31 6.18 -23.08
N PHE A 188 -4.62 6.03 -21.94
CA PHE A 188 -4.38 4.73 -21.31
C PHE A 188 -5.68 3.98 -20.99
N MET A 189 -6.68 4.68 -20.44
CA MET A 189 -7.96 4.06 -20.11
C MET A 189 -8.70 3.54 -21.34
N LEU A 190 -8.68 4.28 -22.46
CA LEU A 190 -9.28 3.85 -23.73
C LEU A 190 -8.56 2.63 -24.32
N GLU A 191 -7.22 2.63 -24.31
CA GLU A 191 -6.39 1.52 -24.80
C GLU A 191 -6.70 0.20 -24.06
N HIS A 192 -7.00 0.30 -22.76
CA HIS A 192 -7.28 -0.86 -21.91
C HIS A 192 -8.76 -1.09 -21.61
N SER A 193 -9.67 -0.46 -22.35
CA SER A 193 -11.14 -0.62 -22.19
C SER A 193 -11.64 -0.38 -20.75
N LEU A 194 -11.13 0.69 -20.12
CA LEU A 194 -11.46 1.09 -18.74
C LEU A 194 -12.49 2.24 -18.69
N LEU A 195 -12.99 2.68 -19.85
CA LEU A 195 -14.04 3.68 -20.01
C LEU A 195 -15.31 3.08 -20.60
#